data_1b7a93b5cafa65e2a149686b045532f4
#
_entry.id   1b7a93b5cafa65e2a149686b045532f4
#
_cell.length_a   1.000
_cell.length_b   1.000
_cell.length_c   1.000
_cell.angle_alpha   90.00
_cell.angle_beta   90.00
_cell.angle_gamma   90.00
#
_symmetry.space_group_name_H-M   'P 1'
#
loop_
_entity.id
_entity.type
_entity.pdbx_description
1 polymer ?
#
loop_
_entity_poly.entity_id
_entity_poly.type
_entity_poly.pdbx_seq_one_letter_code
_entity_poly.pdbx_strand_id
1 'polypeptide(L)'
;MRIAILGANSQIAKDLLLSFSKKKNYDFSLFVRKVELLEKWINNKNLNESCQVQEYSSFNNNQKYDVIINFVGIGDPAKAQEMGNNIFKITEQYDEMALEYLKCNKETKYIFLSSGAVYGGDYKDPVNKDTLATVDINNLTSTEWYAIAKLYVEAKHRSLPSLFIVDVRVFNYFSHTQSMNARFLITDIIHAIKNKEVFKTS
;
A
#
# COMPACT_ATOMS: atom_id res chain seq x y z
N MET A 1 21.55 -2.04 -2.27
CA MET A 1 20.54 -1.13 -1.67
C MET A 1 19.60 -1.98 -0.82
N ARG A 2 19.42 -1.61 0.45
CA ARG A 2 18.56 -2.34 1.40
C ARG A 2 17.19 -1.67 1.47
N ILE A 3 16.15 -2.45 1.22
CA ILE A 3 14.77 -1.96 1.15
C ILE A 3 13.93 -2.70 2.18
N ALA A 4 13.32 -1.97 3.10
CA ALA A 4 12.28 -2.51 4.00
C ALA A 4 10.91 -2.37 3.35
N ILE A 5 10.13 -3.44 3.34
CA ILE A 5 8.76 -3.43 2.83
C ILE A 5 7.80 -3.78 3.96
N LEU A 6 7.01 -2.80 4.38
CA LEU A 6 5.90 -3.01 5.31
C LEU A 6 4.65 -3.41 4.51
N GLY A 7 3.97 -4.47 4.90
CA GLY A 7 2.81 -5.00 4.17
C GLY A 7 3.19 -5.81 2.92
N ALA A 8 4.29 -6.54 2.97
CA ALA A 8 4.85 -7.28 1.82
C ALA A 8 3.92 -8.37 1.25
N ASN A 9 2.82 -8.71 1.93
CA ASN A 9 1.78 -9.61 1.40
C ASN A 9 0.81 -8.94 0.41
N SER A 10 0.86 -7.60 0.26
CA SER A 10 -0.03 -6.91 -0.70
C SER A 10 0.31 -7.30 -2.14
N GLN A 11 -0.69 -7.23 -3.02
CA GLN A 11 -0.50 -7.54 -4.45
C GLN A 11 0.56 -6.64 -5.07
N ILE A 12 0.50 -5.34 -4.80
CA ILE A 12 1.44 -4.36 -5.36
C ILE A 12 2.87 -4.64 -4.88
N ALA A 13 3.06 -5.00 -3.58
CA ALA A 13 4.36 -5.36 -3.05
C ALA A 13 4.94 -6.61 -3.71
N LYS A 14 4.11 -7.64 -3.92
CA LYS A 14 4.52 -8.87 -4.62
C LYS A 14 4.93 -8.62 -6.06
N ASP A 15 4.20 -7.78 -6.77
CA ASP A 15 4.53 -7.42 -8.15
C ASP A 15 5.81 -6.57 -8.23
N LEU A 16 6.02 -5.68 -7.25
CA LEU A 16 7.28 -4.97 -7.12
C LEU A 16 8.45 -5.95 -6.94
N LEU A 17 8.33 -6.92 -6.03
CA LEU A 17 9.38 -7.93 -5.80
C LEU A 17 9.67 -8.74 -7.08
N LEU A 18 8.65 -9.18 -7.81
CA LEU A 18 8.83 -9.86 -9.09
C LEU A 18 9.52 -8.97 -10.13
N SER A 19 9.19 -7.69 -10.17
CA SER A 19 9.83 -6.73 -11.09
C SER A 19 11.31 -6.53 -10.77
N PHE A 20 11.67 -6.53 -9.48
CA PHE A 20 13.05 -6.35 -9.03
C PHE A 20 13.86 -7.65 -8.99
N SER A 21 13.23 -8.83 -9.03
CA SER A 21 13.91 -10.13 -8.95
C SER A 21 14.99 -10.34 -10.01
N LYS A 22 14.87 -9.66 -11.14
CA LYS A 22 15.86 -9.70 -12.23
C LYS A 22 17.06 -8.77 -12.00
N LYS A 23 17.06 -7.97 -10.94
CA LYS A 23 18.09 -6.97 -10.63
C LYS A 23 18.85 -7.39 -9.36
N LYS A 24 20.15 -7.68 -9.48
CA LYS A 24 20.98 -8.27 -8.41
C LYS A 24 21.41 -7.32 -7.29
N ASN A 25 21.02 -6.04 -7.30
CA ASN A 25 21.58 -5.03 -6.41
C ASN A 25 20.62 -4.58 -5.28
N TYR A 26 19.61 -5.40 -4.98
CA TYR A 26 18.59 -5.09 -3.97
C TYR A 26 18.46 -6.23 -2.96
N ASP A 27 18.48 -5.86 -1.67
CA ASP A 27 18.21 -6.74 -0.54
C ASP A 27 16.90 -6.29 0.10
N PHE A 28 15.94 -7.17 0.23
CA PHE A 28 14.62 -6.87 0.74
C PHE A 28 14.41 -7.48 2.13
N SER A 29 14.03 -6.64 3.09
CA SER A 29 13.49 -7.05 4.39
C SER A 29 11.96 -6.89 4.34
N LEU A 30 11.25 -8.02 4.38
CA LEU A 30 9.82 -8.10 4.12
C LEU A 30 9.04 -8.30 5.42
N PHE A 31 8.29 -7.28 5.83
CA PHE A 31 7.57 -7.29 7.10
C PHE A 31 6.09 -7.62 6.91
N VAL A 32 5.63 -8.67 7.61
CA VAL A 32 4.27 -9.21 7.53
C VAL A 32 3.77 -9.71 8.88
N ARG A 33 2.45 -9.93 9.00
CA ARG A 33 1.84 -10.54 10.19
C ARG A 33 1.91 -12.08 10.20
N LYS A 34 1.97 -12.70 9.02
CA LYS A 34 2.01 -14.17 8.84
C LYS A 34 3.18 -14.51 7.94
N VAL A 35 4.31 -14.85 8.55
CA VAL A 35 5.59 -15.10 7.88
C VAL A 35 5.48 -16.28 6.92
N GLU A 36 4.91 -17.40 7.37
CA GLU A 36 4.91 -18.66 6.65
C GLU A 36 4.21 -18.55 5.27
N LEU A 37 3.17 -17.70 5.18
CA LEU A 37 2.43 -17.51 3.92
C LEU A 37 3.28 -16.77 2.88
N LEU A 38 4.07 -15.79 3.31
CA LEU A 38 4.92 -15.05 2.40
C LEU A 38 6.16 -15.86 2.04
N GLU A 39 6.78 -16.57 2.99
CA GLU A 39 7.91 -17.47 2.74
C GLU A 39 7.57 -18.53 1.70
N LYS A 40 6.40 -19.18 1.83
CA LYS A 40 5.94 -20.14 0.83
C LYS A 40 5.82 -19.50 -0.57
N TRP A 41 5.34 -18.25 -0.64
CA TRP A 41 5.24 -17.53 -1.90
C TRP A 41 6.63 -17.15 -2.46
N ILE A 42 7.55 -16.67 -1.62
CA ILE A 42 8.94 -16.34 -1.98
C ILE A 42 9.67 -17.56 -2.52
N ASN A 43 9.54 -18.72 -1.83
CA ASN A 43 10.14 -20.00 -2.25
C ASN A 43 9.61 -20.42 -3.62
N ASN A 44 8.28 -20.36 -3.82
CA ASN A 44 7.65 -20.71 -5.10
C ASN A 44 8.07 -19.79 -6.27
N LYS A 45 8.59 -18.60 -5.97
CA LYS A 45 9.05 -17.63 -6.97
C LYS A 45 10.58 -17.57 -7.10
N ASN A 46 11.31 -18.40 -6.33
CA ASN A 46 12.78 -18.43 -6.28
C ASN A 46 13.41 -17.07 -5.96
N LEU A 47 12.84 -16.36 -4.95
CA LEU A 47 13.28 -15.03 -4.52
C LEU A 47 14.11 -15.05 -3.22
N ASN A 48 14.48 -16.22 -2.71
CA ASN A 48 15.10 -16.41 -1.38
C ASN A 48 16.45 -15.71 -1.21
N GLU A 49 17.22 -15.58 -2.29
CA GLU A 49 18.57 -14.99 -2.22
C GLU A 49 18.56 -13.50 -1.89
N SER A 50 17.45 -12.80 -2.22
CA SER A 50 17.34 -11.34 -2.05
C SER A 50 16.25 -10.89 -1.09
N CYS A 51 15.48 -11.83 -0.53
CA CYS A 51 14.31 -11.54 0.31
C CYS A 51 14.39 -12.23 1.66
N GLN A 52 14.36 -11.45 2.75
CA GLN A 52 14.26 -11.94 4.12
C GLN A 52 12.87 -11.60 4.67
N VAL A 53 12.09 -12.61 5.02
CA VAL A 53 10.75 -12.43 5.59
C VAL A 53 10.81 -12.36 7.11
N GLN A 54 10.13 -11.41 7.71
CA GLN A 54 10.16 -11.13 9.15
C GLN A 54 8.80 -10.68 9.66
N GLU A 55 8.58 -10.83 10.96
CA GLU A 55 7.47 -10.17 11.65
C GLU A 55 7.75 -8.69 11.88
N TYR A 56 6.71 -7.89 12.06
CA TYR A 56 6.84 -6.45 12.35
C TYR A 56 7.60 -6.16 13.65
N SER A 57 7.58 -7.06 14.63
CA SER A 57 8.33 -6.97 15.88
C SER A 57 9.85 -6.91 15.67
N SER A 58 10.34 -7.39 14.53
CA SER A 58 11.75 -7.33 14.15
C SER A 58 12.14 -6.02 13.45
N PHE A 59 11.17 -5.16 13.12
CA PHE A 59 11.45 -3.86 12.50
C PHE A 59 11.96 -2.89 13.58
N ASN A 60 13.25 -2.55 13.51
CA ASN A 60 13.91 -1.71 14.50
C ASN A 60 15.13 -0.96 13.90
N ASN A 61 15.78 -0.13 14.71
CA ASN A 61 16.93 0.69 14.31
C ASN A 61 18.27 -0.06 14.20
N ASN A 62 18.32 -1.36 14.52
CA ASN A 62 19.56 -2.14 14.44
C ASN A 62 19.94 -2.50 13.00
N GLN A 63 18.97 -2.49 12.10
CA GLN A 63 19.20 -2.66 10.67
C GLN A 63 19.05 -1.33 9.97
N LYS A 64 19.98 -1.01 9.07
CA LYS A 64 19.90 0.21 8.25
C LYS A 64 19.26 -0.10 6.91
N TYR A 65 18.25 0.72 6.55
CA TYR A 65 17.56 0.67 5.27
C TYR A 65 17.81 1.96 4.48
N ASP A 66 18.06 1.83 3.18
CA ASP A 66 18.14 2.96 2.26
C ASP A 66 16.75 3.50 1.93
N VAL A 67 15.77 2.56 1.86
CA VAL A 67 14.38 2.87 1.53
C VAL A 67 13.44 2.04 2.40
N ILE A 68 12.38 2.65 2.89
CA ILE A 68 11.21 1.98 3.47
C ILE A 68 10.03 2.21 2.53
N ILE A 69 9.30 1.14 2.18
CA ILE A 69 8.08 1.24 1.38
C ILE A 69 6.93 0.66 2.20
N ASN A 70 5.91 1.48 2.47
CA ASN A 70 4.76 1.06 3.25
C ASN A 70 3.56 0.77 2.34
N PHE A 71 3.28 -0.52 2.17
CA PHE A 71 2.11 -1.05 1.46
C PHE A 71 0.96 -1.42 2.41
N VAL A 72 1.08 -1.11 3.70
CA VAL A 72 0.02 -1.42 4.65
C VAL A 72 -1.21 -0.58 4.33
N GLY A 73 -2.31 -1.25 4.15
CA GLY A 73 -3.59 -0.67 3.79
C GLY A 73 -4.49 -1.74 3.18
N ILE A 74 -5.72 -1.38 2.91
CA ILE A 74 -6.67 -2.25 2.25
C ILE A 74 -7.07 -1.60 0.93
N GLY A 75 -6.63 -2.21 -0.17
CA GLY A 75 -7.03 -1.79 -1.52
C GLY A 75 -8.39 -2.34 -1.96
N ASP A 76 -8.96 -3.29 -1.21
CA ASP A 76 -10.25 -3.91 -1.49
C ASP A 76 -11.36 -3.14 -0.73
N PRO A 77 -12.31 -2.48 -1.42
CA PRO A 77 -13.35 -1.68 -0.78
C PRO A 77 -14.22 -2.47 0.20
N ALA A 78 -14.56 -3.74 -0.12
CA ALA A 78 -15.37 -4.58 0.74
C ALA A 78 -14.64 -4.87 2.07
N LYS A 79 -13.35 -5.20 2.00
CA LYS A 79 -12.53 -5.41 3.21
C LYS A 79 -12.31 -4.12 4.00
N ALA A 80 -12.21 -2.97 3.32
CA ALA A 80 -12.11 -1.68 3.99
C ALA A 80 -13.38 -1.39 4.80
N GLN A 81 -14.54 -1.71 4.25
CA GLN A 81 -15.82 -1.57 4.93
C GLN A 81 -15.94 -2.53 6.13
N GLU A 82 -15.53 -3.79 5.99
CA GLU A 82 -15.50 -4.77 7.09
C GLU A 82 -14.57 -4.33 8.24
N MET A 83 -13.44 -3.70 7.92
CA MET A 83 -12.51 -3.18 8.92
C MET A 83 -13.10 -2.03 9.73
N GLY A 84 -14.02 -1.28 9.17
CA GLY A 84 -14.67 -0.15 9.82
C GLY A 84 -13.64 0.91 10.27
N ASN A 85 -13.87 1.48 11.47
CA ASN A 85 -13.00 2.52 12.03
C ASN A 85 -11.58 2.06 12.39
N ASN A 86 -11.31 0.76 12.45
CA ASN A 86 -9.95 0.24 12.68
C ASN A 86 -8.98 0.64 11.58
N ILE A 87 -9.48 1.09 10.43
CA ILE A 87 -8.65 1.54 9.31
C ILE A 87 -7.76 2.72 9.71
N PHE A 88 -8.25 3.65 10.55
CA PHE A 88 -7.49 4.77 11.08
C PHE A 88 -6.32 4.27 11.91
N LYS A 89 -6.62 3.44 12.92
CA LYS A 89 -5.61 2.88 13.82
C LYS A 89 -4.53 2.11 13.08
N ILE A 90 -4.92 1.25 12.13
CA ILE A 90 -3.96 0.42 11.39
C ILE A 90 -3.11 1.29 10.47
N THR A 91 -3.70 2.22 9.73
CA THR A 91 -2.96 3.12 8.85
C THR A 91 -1.94 3.93 9.64
N GLU A 92 -2.34 4.51 10.75
CA GLU A 92 -1.47 5.29 11.64
C GLU A 92 -0.37 4.43 12.28
N GLN A 93 -0.70 3.27 12.82
CA GLN A 93 0.26 2.39 13.50
C GLN A 93 1.47 2.04 12.64
N TYR A 94 1.24 1.65 11.40
CA TYR A 94 2.33 1.26 10.50
C TYR A 94 3.04 2.45 9.86
N ASP A 95 2.37 3.58 9.78
CA ASP A 95 3.00 4.84 9.42
C ASP A 95 3.95 5.31 10.53
N GLU A 96 3.48 5.37 11.78
CA GLU A 96 4.31 5.73 12.93
C GLU A 96 5.54 4.82 13.07
N MET A 97 5.39 3.53 12.82
CA MET A 97 6.52 2.59 12.83
C MET A 97 7.64 3.04 11.88
N ALA A 98 7.30 3.51 10.67
CA ALA A 98 8.27 4.05 9.73
C ALA A 98 8.82 5.40 10.19
N LEU A 99 7.97 6.31 10.67
CA LEU A 99 8.38 7.63 11.14
C LEU A 99 9.30 7.56 12.36
N GLU A 100 9.05 6.66 13.31
CA GLU A 100 9.95 6.44 14.45
C GLU A 100 11.33 5.96 14.01
N TYR A 101 11.39 5.08 13.00
CA TYR A 101 12.66 4.67 12.41
C TYR A 101 13.40 5.87 11.78
N LEU A 102 12.70 6.74 11.06
CA LEU A 102 13.29 7.91 10.40
C LEU A 102 13.84 8.95 11.38
N LYS A 103 13.34 9.03 12.62
CA LYS A 103 13.87 9.93 13.64
C LYS A 103 15.36 9.66 13.90
N CYS A 104 15.77 8.39 13.86
CA CYS A 104 17.16 7.94 14.06
C CYS A 104 17.93 7.77 12.74
N ASN A 105 17.25 7.66 11.59
CA ASN A 105 17.83 7.34 10.29
C ASN A 105 17.34 8.33 9.22
N LYS A 106 17.68 9.61 9.35
CA LYS A 106 17.15 10.72 8.53
C LYS A 106 17.47 10.62 7.04
N GLU A 107 18.52 9.87 6.66
CA GLU A 107 18.90 9.65 5.26
C GLU A 107 18.05 8.60 4.55
N THR A 108 17.28 7.82 5.31
CA THR A 108 16.38 6.80 4.74
C THR A 108 15.21 7.46 4.03
N LYS A 109 14.92 7.02 2.82
CA LYS A 109 13.74 7.47 2.06
C LYS A 109 12.52 6.66 2.47
N TYR A 110 11.42 7.32 2.76
CA TYR A 110 10.16 6.68 3.06
C TYR A 110 9.15 6.89 1.93
N ILE A 111 8.63 5.80 1.40
CA ILE A 111 7.59 5.79 0.37
C ILE A 111 6.31 5.23 0.99
N PHE A 112 5.30 6.07 1.10
CA PHE A 112 3.98 5.70 1.60
C PHE A 112 3.01 5.51 0.43
N LEU A 113 2.37 4.34 0.35
CA LEU A 113 1.31 4.12 -0.61
C LEU A 113 0.02 4.75 -0.11
N SER A 114 -0.27 5.91 -0.66
CA SER A 114 -1.54 6.61 -0.55
C SER A 114 -2.49 6.17 -1.67
N SER A 115 -3.57 6.88 -1.85
CA SER A 115 -4.62 6.55 -2.81
C SER A 115 -5.13 7.81 -3.50
N GLY A 116 -5.57 7.67 -4.75
CA GLY A 116 -6.35 8.71 -5.43
C GLY A 116 -7.63 9.11 -4.69
N ALA A 117 -8.16 8.21 -3.84
CA ALA A 117 -9.31 8.49 -3.00
C ALA A 117 -9.14 9.69 -2.05
N VAL A 118 -7.92 10.11 -1.74
CA VAL A 118 -7.66 11.29 -0.88
C VAL A 118 -8.20 12.59 -1.45
N TYR A 119 -8.46 12.66 -2.74
CA TYR A 119 -9.07 13.84 -3.34
C TYR A 119 -10.55 13.99 -2.98
N GLY A 120 -11.24 12.91 -2.53
CA GLY A 120 -12.68 12.89 -2.26
C GLY A 120 -13.52 12.94 -3.54
N GLY A 121 -14.79 12.94 -3.41
CA GLY A 121 -15.84 13.36 -4.34
C GLY A 121 -15.80 12.92 -5.81
N ASP A 122 -16.81 13.40 -6.52
CA ASP A 122 -16.99 13.19 -7.95
C ASP A 122 -16.15 14.19 -8.75
N TYR A 123 -15.23 13.68 -9.55
CA TYR A 123 -14.45 14.51 -10.46
C TYR A 123 -15.13 14.57 -11.81
N LYS A 124 -15.38 15.79 -12.31
CA LYS A 124 -15.78 16.01 -13.70
C LYS A 124 -14.58 15.94 -14.64
N ASP A 125 -13.40 16.35 -14.14
CA ASP A 125 -12.15 16.42 -14.90
C ASP A 125 -11.08 15.54 -14.24
N PRO A 126 -10.08 15.05 -14.99
CA PRO A 126 -8.94 14.34 -14.44
C PRO A 126 -8.20 15.18 -13.39
N VAL A 127 -7.85 14.56 -12.26
CA VAL A 127 -7.09 15.24 -11.20
C VAL A 127 -5.66 15.58 -11.64
N ASN A 128 -5.17 16.70 -11.17
CA ASN A 128 -3.81 17.20 -11.40
C ASN A 128 -3.20 17.76 -10.10
N LYS A 129 -2.01 18.36 -10.18
CA LYS A 129 -1.31 18.90 -9.01
C LYS A 129 -2.06 20.02 -8.27
N ASP A 130 -2.97 20.71 -8.95
CA ASP A 130 -3.73 21.85 -8.41
C ASP A 130 -5.14 21.43 -7.96
N THR A 131 -5.52 20.16 -8.14
CA THR A 131 -6.82 19.63 -7.71
C THR A 131 -6.89 19.62 -6.18
N LEU A 132 -7.94 20.24 -5.65
CA LEU A 132 -8.18 20.30 -4.21
C LEU A 132 -8.80 18.98 -3.72
N ALA A 133 -8.35 18.51 -2.56
CA ALA A 133 -9.04 17.45 -1.83
C ALA A 133 -10.27 18.07 -1.11
N THR A 134 -11.43 17.46 -1.28
CA THR A 134 -12.67 17.91 -0.64
C THR A 134 -13.21 16.84 0.30
N VAL A 135 -13.63 17.26 1.50
CA VAL A 135 -14.19 16.38 2.52
C VAL A 135 -15.45 16.99 3.08
N ASP A 136 -16.58 16.30 2.95
CA ASP A 136 -17.81 16.66 3.64
C ASP A 136 -17.81 16.06 5.04
N ILE A 137 -17.16 16.75 5.98
CA ILE A 137 -16.90 16.24 7.33
C ILE A 137 -18.19 15.93 8.10
N ASN A 138 -19.29 16.62 7.81
CA ASN A 138 -20.55 16.43 8.53
C ASN A 138 -21.36 15.24 8.03
N ASN A 139 -21.09 14.75 6.82
CA ASN A 139 -21.83 13.65 6.20
C ASN A 139 -20.94 12.45 5.84
N LEU A 140 -19.83 12.26 6.56
CA LEU A 140 -18.92 11.14 6.33
C LEU A 140 -19.60 9.79 6.58
N THR A 141 -19.40 8.88 5.65
CA THR A 141 -19.84 7.49 5.73
C THR A 141 -18.65 6.54 5.86
N SER A 142 -18.90 5.28 6.15
CA SER A 142 -17.85 4.27 6.27
C SER A 142 -17.04 4.07 4.97
N THR A 143 -17.60 4.43 3.82
CA THR A 143 -16.93 4.33 2.52
C THR A 143 -15.79 5.35 2.37
N GLU A 144 -15.82 6.46 3.12
CA GLU A 144 -14.85 7.54 3.04
C GLU A 144 -13.72 7.40 4.07
N TRP A 145 -13.88 6.55 5.09
CA TRP A 145 -12.88 6.42 6.16
C TRP A 145 -11.50 6.03 5.64
N TYR A 146 -11.43 5.20 4.59
CA TYR A 146 -10.15 4.87 3.95
C TYR A 146 -9.45 6.10 3.37
N ALA A 147 -10.19 6.92 2.63
CA ALA A 147 -9.67 8.15 2.04
C ALA A 147 -9.18 9.13 3.10
N ILE A 148 -9.97 9.31 4.17
CA ILE A 148 -9.64 10.20 5.29
C ILE A 148 -8.40 9.70 6.05
N ALA A 149 -8.29 8.40 6.31
CA ALA A 149 -7.12 7.83 6.97
C ALA A 149 -5.83 8.08 6.16
N LYS A 150 -5.88 7.94 4.82
CA LYS A 150 -4.76 8.24 3.94
C LYS A 150 -4.45 9.74 3.88
N LEU A 151 -5.47 10.59 3.78
CA LEU A 151 -5.33 12.05 3.77
C LEU A 151 -4.69 12.56 5.07
N TYR A 152 -5.12 12.03 6.22
CA TYR A 152 -4.54 12.36 7.53
C TYR A 152 -3.03 12.07 7.57
N VAL A 153 -2.60 10.89 7.11
CA VAL A 153 -1.18 10.52 7.07
C VAL A 153 -0.41 11.44 6.12
N GLU A 154 -0.93 11.74 4.93
CA GLU A 154 -0.29 12.69 4.02
C GLU A 154 -0.14 14.09 4.64
N ALA A 155 -1.17 14.58 5.33
CA ALA A 155 -1.10 15.87 6.01
C ALA A 155 -0.01 15.89 7.09
N LYS A 156 0.11 14.80 7.86
CA LYS A 156 1.16 14.60 8.85
C LYS A 156 2.56 14.59 8.22
N HIS A 157 2.74 13.89 7.09
CA HIS A 157 4.02 13.87 6.35
C HIS A 157 4.46 15.28 5.93
N ARG A 158 3.53 16.13 5.48
CA ARG A 158 3.81 17.51 5.08
C ARG A 158 4.25 18.39 6.25
N SER A 159 3.94 18.00 7.48
CA SER A 159 4.46 18.68 8.69
C SER A 159 5.90 18.30 9.04
N LEU A 160 6.51 17.36 8.31
CA LEU A 160 7.84 16.79 8.56
C LEU A 160 8.82 17.09 7.40
N PRO A 161 9.06 18.36 7.03
CA PRO A 161 9.82 18.73 5.83
C PRO A 161 11.31 18.35 5.88
N SER A 162 11.82 17.98 7.05
CA SER A 162 13.21 17.54 7.25
C SER A 162 13.42 16.04 6.94
N LEU A 163 12.37 15.29 6.66
CA LEU A 163 12.43 13.87 6.33
C LEU A 163 12.19 13.65 4.84
N PHE A 164 12.84 12.64 4.28
CA PHE A 164 12.66 12.26 2.88
C PHE A 164 11.43 11.35 2.72
N ILE A 165 10.23 11.94 2.67
CA ILE A 165 8.96 11.21 2.54
C ILE A 165 8.32 11.49 1.19
N VAL A 166 7.81 10.43 0.54
CA VAL A 166 7.07 10.51 -0.72
C VAL A 166 5.75 9.77 -0.56
N ASP A 167 4.64 10.49 -0.75
CA ASP A 167 3.30 9.93 -0.80
C ASP A 167 2.94 9.58 -2.24
N VAL A 168 2.77 8.30 -2.54
CA VAL A 168 2.40 7.80 -3.87
C VAL A 168 0.91 7.53 -3.91
N ARG A 169 0.13 8.40 -4.56
CA ARG A 169 -1.31 8.23 -4.74
C ARG A 169 -1.60 7.26 -5.87
N VAL A 170 -2.00 6.04 -5.51
CA VAL A 170 -2.39 5.00 -6.47
C VAL A 170 -3.87 5.16 -6.78
N PHE A 171 -4.23 5.34 -8.06
CA PHE A 171 -5.63 5.46 -8.48
C PHE A 171 -6.24 4.10 -8.77
N ASN A 172 -5.70 3.39 -9.74
CA ASN A 172 -6.12 2.04 -10.06
C ASN A 172 -4.89 1.18 -10.26
N TYR A 173 -4.92 -0.03 -9.72
CA TYR A 173 -3.85 -0.99 -9.89
C TYR A 173 -4.42 -2.30 -10.41
N PHE A 174 -3.88 -2.75 -11.52
CA PHE A 174 -4.17 -4.06 -12.09
C PHE A 174 -2.89 -4.66 -12.67
N SER A 175 -2.69 -5.96 -12.47
CA SER A 175 -1.54 -6.68 -12.99
C SER A 175 -1.91 -8.07 -13.50
N HIS A 176 -1.03 -8.67 -14.30
CA HIS A 176 -1.20 -10.05 -14.78
C HIS A 176 -1.15 -11.10 -13.68
N THR A 177 -0.67 -10.75 -12.49
CA THR A 177 -0.62 -11.61 -11.30
C THR A 177 -1.83 -11.43 -10.40
N GLN A 178 -2.75 -10.52 -10.73
CA GLN A 178 -3.94 -10.23 -9.96
C GLN A 178 -4.80 -11.48 -9.77
N SER A 179 -5.20 -11.74 -8.51
CA SER A 179 -6.16 -12.81 -8.24
C SER A 179 -7.47 -12.51 -8.95
N MET A 180 -7.96 -13.44 -9.74
CA MET A 180 -9.27 -13.32 -10.40
C MET A 180 -10.43 -13.34 -9.41
N ASN A 181 -10.21 -13.77 -8.16
CA ASN A 181 -11.22 -13.72 -7.09
C ASN A 181 -11.28 -12.36 -6.38
N ALA A 182 -10.41 -11.41 -6.75
CA ALA A 182 -10.49 -10.04 -6.23
C ALA A 182 -11.66 -9.31 -6.89
N ARG A 183 -12.45 -8.61 -6.06
CA ARG A 183 -13.66 -7.90 -6.52
C ARG A 183 -13.32 -6.48 -6.96
N PHE A 184 -12.70 -6.39 -8.13
CA PHE A 184 -12.41 -5.13 -8.80
C PHE A 184 -13.16 -5.08 -10.13
N LEU A 185 -13.53 -3.89 -10.58
CA LEU A 185 -14.21 -3.67 -11.85
C LEU A 185 -13.58 -4.45 -13.02
N ILE A 186 -12.25 -4.42 -13.13
CA ILE A 186 -11.52 -5.10 -14.23
C ILE A 186 -11.63 -6.62 -14.10
N THR A 187 -11.52 -7.19 -12.90
CA THR A 187 -11.68 -8.63 -12.70
C THR A 187 -13.12 -9.07 -12.99
N ASP A 188 -14.10 -8.28 -12.60
CA ASP A 188 -15.50 -8.57 -12.87
C ASP A 188 -15.81 -8.50 -14.38
N ILE A 189 -15.26 -7.54 -15.11
CA ILE A 189 -15.34 -7.47 -16.59
C ILE A 189 -14.70 -8.72 -17.23
N ILE A 190 -13.50 -9.13 -16.78
CA ILE A 190 -12.83 -10.31 -17.32
C ILE A 190 -13.65 -11.58 -17.04
N HIS A 191 -14.27 -11.70 -15.87
CA HIS A 191 -15.18 -12.81 -15.56
C HIS A 191 -16.39 -12.83 -16.50
N ALA A 192 -17.05 -11.68 -16.68
CA ALA A 192 -18.20 -11.59 -17.59
C ALA A 192 -17.81 -12.00 -19.04
N ILE A 193 -16.66 -11.52 -19.53
CA ILE A 193 -16.15 -11.90 -20.86
C ILE A 193 -15.88 -13.41 -20.96
N LYS A 194 -15.19 -13.99 -19.96
CA LYS A 194 -14.87 -15.43 -19.95
C LYS A 194 -16.11 -16.31 -19.90
N ASN A 195 -17.10 -15.90 -19.14
CA ASN A 195 -18.36 -16.64 -18.95
C ASN A 195 -19.40 -16.33 -20.04
N LYS A 196 -19.12 -15.38 -20.94
CA LYS A 196 -20.08 -14.88 -21.94
C LYS A 196 -21.35 -14.31 -21.31
N GLU A 197 -21.20 -13.66 -20.17
CA GLU A 197 -22.27 -13.01 -19.40
C GLU A 197 -22.34 -11.52 -19.73
N VAL A 198 -23.53 -10.94 -19.56
CA VAL A 198 -23.69 -9.48 -19.66
C VAL A 198 -23.11 -8.83 -18.43
N PHE A 199 -22.08 -8.01 -18.60
CA PHE A 199 -21.55 -7.20 -17.51
C PHE A 199 -22.55 -6.11 -17.09
N LYS A 200 -22.97 -6.15 -15.81
CA LYS A 200 -23.83 -5.14 -15.23
C LYS A 200 -23.04 -4.28 -14.27
N THR A 201 -23.00 -2.98 -14.54
CA THR A 201 -22.52 -1.98 -13.57
C THR A 201 -23.64 -1.68 -12.59
N SER A 202 -23.36 -1.76 -11.30
CA SER A 202 -24.25 -1.24 -10.25
C SER A 202 -24.09 0.27 -10.14
#